data_044656ec14866ec671e5dbc9563d5d73
#
_entry.id   044656ec14866ec671e5dbc9563d5d73
#
_cell.length_a   1.000
_cell.length_b   1.000
_cell.length_c   1.000
_cell.angle_alpha   90.00
_cell.angle_beta   90.00
_cell.angle_gamma   90.00
#
_symmetry.space_group_name_H-M   'P 1'
#
loop_
_entity.id
_entity.type
_entity.pdbx_description
1 polymer ?
#
loop_
_entity_poly.entity_id
_entity_poly.type
_entity_poly.pdbx_seq_one_letter_code
_entity_poly.pdbx_strand_id
1 'polypeptide(L)'
;MESHDPLTAERLFERYFWPLYPDDAKRDLERARRADANPAGNVYILRTLDEITDTFVGMAGRAFGEEGLLLDGSDASVHRLSAALTRERRDRWATEQAPDGASLLTHVVVHGAVYVGSCVVRNHGGRWQVRRPLWESLVRLASAQGEADLAVFHWWLKSLSDSEIDRHTLGDRYRAHVEQPTFRPEALVPILAEPRRIPRLARVRYDTLYKHLRAHLPEVKDLGEHFPSAERLAELRFQHLDFTWLGGSRMLLVHGPAERGVHLFWLDRDGFAKAAYYPADAGSPYRVESESDTLAVSVVVDGRPSEHVMLWWGP
;
A
#
# COMPACT_ATOMS: atom_id res chain seq x y z
N MET A 1 -19.86 -32.07 15.10
CA MET A 1 -19.16 -31.25 14.09
C MET A 1 -20.08 -30.08 13.84
N GLU A 2 -19.91 -29.00 14.63
CA GLU A 2 -20.69 -27.78 14.44
C GLU A 2 -20.36 -27.21 13.05
N SER A 3 -21.37 -27.10 12.21
CA SER A 3 -21.29 -26.40 10.93
C SER A 3 -20.89 -24.96 11.22
N HIS A 4 -19.62 -24.65 11.09
CA HIS A 4 -19.12 -23.27 11.24
C HIS A 4 -19.60 -22.49 10.00
N ASP A 5 -20.69 -21.80 10.19
CA ASP A 5 -21.30 -20.97 9.15
C ASP A 5 -20.32 -19.85 8.78
N PRO A 6 -19.90 -19.68 7.51
CA PRO A 6 -18.81 -18.76 7.15
C PRO A 6 -19.14 -17.32 7.52
N LEU A 7 -18.15 -16.61 8.02
CA LEU A 7 -18.27 -15.21 8.39
C LEU A 7 -18.14 -14.33 7.13
N THR A 8 -19.29 -13.95 6.56
CA THR A 8 -19.35 -13.08 5.38
C THR A 8 -19.23 -11.59 5.78
N ALA A 9 -19.00 -10.72 4.79
CA ALA A 9 -18.99 -9.27 5.00
C ALA A 9 -20.32 -8.75 5.59
N GLU A 10 -21.45 -9.31 5.14
CA GLU A 10 -22.80 -8.98 5.62
C GLU A 10 -22.97 -9.38 7.09
N ARG A 11 -22.52 -10.57 7.47
CA ARG A 11 -22.58 -11.03 8.87
C ARG A 11 -21.67 -10.22 9.79
N LEU A 12 -20.47 -9.84 9.30
CA LEU A 12 -19.61 -8.90 10.04
C LEU A 12 -20.34 -7.57 10.27
N PHE A 13 -20.97 -7.04 9.21
CA PHE A 13 -21.75 -5.81 9.30
C PHE A 13 -22.90 -5.93 10.30
N GLU A 14 -23.75 -6.93 10.16
CA GLU A 14 -24.93 -7.16 11.00
C GLU A 14 -24.58 -7.35 12.49
N ARG A 15 -23.49 -8.09 12.75
CA ARG A 15 -23.11 -8.44 14.12
C ARG A 15 -22.40 -7.31 14.85
N TYR A 16 -21.47 -6.61 14.20
CA TYR A 16 -20.55 -5.68 14.87
C TYR A 16 -20.83 -4.21 14.60
N PHE A 17 -21.47 -3.87 13.48
CA PHE A 17 -21.64 -2.47 13.07
C PHE A 17 -23.08 -2.01 13.06
N TRP A 18 -24.00 -2.84 12.57
CA TRP A 18 -25.43 -2.49 12.54
C TRP A 18 -25.98 -2.01 13.89
N PRO A 19 -25.66 -2.64 15.04
CA PRO A 19 -26.13 -2.15 16.35
C PRO A 19 -25.73 -0.73 16.67
N LEU A 20 -24.59 -0.25 16.13
CA LEU A 20 -24.02 1.07 16.39
C LEU A 20 -24.60 2.18 15.51
N TYR A 21 -25.44 1.82 14.54
CA TYR A 21 -26.03 2.84 13.65
C TYR A 21 -27.08 3.65 14.41
N PRO A 22 -27.13 4.98 14.13
CA PRO A 22 -28.19 5.84 14.65
C PRO A 22 -29.57 5.34 14.20
N ASP A 23 -30.59 5.52 15.04
CA ASP A 23 -31.95 5.02 14.77
C ASP A 23 -32.57 5.59 13.49
N ASP A 24 -32.25 6.84 13.16
CA ASP A 24 -32.67 7.45 11.90
C ASP A 24 -32.04 6.77 10.68
N ALA A 25 -30.77 6.40 10.75
CA ALA A 25 -30.09 5.64 9.71
C ALA A 25 -30.63 4.20 9.60
N LYS A 26 -30.98 3.57 10.73
CA LYS A 26 -31.61 2.22 10.74
C LYS A 26 -32.97 2.19 10.06
N ARG A 27 -33.74 3.29 10.09
CA ARG A 27 -35.03 3.38 9.43
C ARG A 27 -34.94 3.41 7.90
N ASP A 28 -33.89 4.05 7.38
CA ASP A 28 -33.64 4.16 5.94
C ASP A 28 -32.14 4.27 5.67
N LEU A 29 -31.48 3.10 5.66
CA LEU A 29 -30.05 3.02 5.47
C LEU A 29 -29.59 3.53 4.09
N GLU A 30 -30.42 3.28 3.06
CA GLU A 30 -30.09 3.70 1.71
C GLU A 30 -30.07 5.25 1.62
N ARG A 31 -31.04 5.90 2.18
CA ARG A 31 -31.09 7.36 2.27
C ARG A 31 -29.93 7.91 3.10
N ALA A 32 -29.64 7.30 4.26
CA ALA A 32 -28.52 7.72 5.11
C ALA A 32 -27.17 7.65 4.38
N ARG A 33 -26.95 6.59 3.62
CA ARG A 33 -25.74 6.41 2.81
C ARG A 33 -25.62 7.36 1.63
N ARG A 34 -26.75 7.89 1.11
CA ARG A 34 -26.74 8.88 0.03
C ARG A 34 -26.61 10.31 0.51
N ALA A 35 -27.01 10.59 1.75
CA ALA A 35 -27.02 11.93 2.29
C ALA A 35 -25.60 12.41 2.59
N ASP A 36 -25.23 13.60 2.13
CA ASP A 36 -24.03 14.28 2.59
C ASP A 36 -24.28 14.83 4.00
N ALA A 37 -23.51 14.38 4.97
CA ALA A 37 -23.62 14.83 6.37
C ALA A 37 -22.83 16.13 6.64
N ASN A 38 -22.08 16.62 5.65
CA ASN A 38 -21.31 17.86 5.75
C ASN A 38 -21.45 18.75 4.50
N PRO A 39 -22.67 19.07 4.05
CA PRO A 39 -22.88 19.83 2.82
C PRO A 39 -22.31 21.25 2.85
N ALA A 40 -22.15 21.81 4.06
CA ALA A 40 -21.56 23.13 4.26
C ALA A 40 -20.01 23.13 4.28
N GLY A 41 -19.37 21.96 4.14
CA GLY A 41 -17.91 21.85 4.16
C GLY A 41 -17.29 22.25 5.51
N ASN A 42 -17.96 21.92 6.63
CA ASN A 42 -17.46 22.26 7.97
C ASN A 42 -16.13 21.59 8.25
N VAL A 43 -15.10 22.40 8.41
CA VAL A 43 -13.72 21.93 8.63
C VAL A 43 -13.53 21.16 9.94
N TYR A 44 -14.34 21.40 10.95
CA TYR A 44 -14.28 20.65 12.22
C TYR A 44 -14.70 19.19 12.06
N ILE A 45 -15.66 18.92 11.15
CA ILE A 45 -16.04 17.55 10.83
C ILE A 45 -14.90 16.83 10.10
N LEU A 46 -14.22 17.50 9.16
CA LEU A 46 -13.07 16.94 8.48
C LEU A 46 -11.91 16.70 9.44
N ARG A 47 -11.67 17.62 10.38
CA ARG A 47 -10.66 17.45 11.43
C ARG A 47 -10.93 16.23 12.31
N THR A 48 -12.19 15.90 12.57
CA THR A 48 -12.52 14.67 13.31
C THR A 48 -12.02 13.41 12.59
N LEU A 49 -12.00 13.40 11.24
CA LEU A 49 -11.43 12.28 10.48
C LEU A 49 -9.91 12.18 10.66
N ASP A 50 -9.21 13.31 10.77
CA ASP A 50 -7.78 13.33 11.07
C ASP A 50 -7.50 12.78 12.49
N GLU A 51 -8.29 13.20 13.48
CA GLU A 51 -8.22 12.72 14.87
C GLU A 51 -8.49 11.20 14.98
N ILE A 52 -9.42 10.68 14.18
CA ILE A 52 -9.67 9.23 14.07
C ILE A 52 -8.46 8.51 13.45
N THR A 53 -7.84 9.11 12.43
CA THR A 53 -6.62 8.58 11.80
C THR A 53 -5.48 8.49 12.82
N ASP A 54 -5.23 9.54 13.59
CA ASP A 54 -4.20 9.56 14.64
C ASP A 54 -4.48 8.52 15.74
N THR A 55 -5.76 8.34 16.08
CA THR A 55 -6.18 7.30 17.03
C THR A 55 -5.85 5.91 16.51
N PHE A 56 -6.06 5.64 15.21
CA PHE A 56 -5.69 4.36 14.60
C PHE A 56 -4.20 4.09 14.67
N VAL A 57 -3.37 5.10 14.36
CA VAL A 57 -1.91 5.00 14.49
C VAL A 57 -1.52 4.69 15.94
N GLY A 58 -2.12 5.39 16.90
CA GLY A 58 -1.87 5.16 18.33
C GLY A 58 -2.26 3.77 18.84
N MET A 59 -3.29 3.15 18.27
CA MET A 59 -3.74 1.80 18.66
C MET A 59 -3.02 0.66 17.91
N ALA A 60 -2.16 0.97 16.94
CA ALA A 60 -1.55 -0.03 16.07
C ALA A 60 -0.77 -1.11 16.85
N GLY A 61 -0.01 -0.74 17.88
CA GLY A 61 0.72 -1.69 18.73
C GLY A 61 -0.21 -2.70 19.41
N ARG A 62 -1.33 -2.25 19.97
CA ARG A 62 -2.34 -3.12 20.57
C ARG A 62 -3.02 -4.01 19.53
N ALA A 63 -3.38 -3.46 18.39
CA ALA A 63 -4.12 -4.18 17.36
C ALA A 63 -3.26 -5.21 16.62
N PHE A 64 -2.00 -4.86 16.29
CA PHE A 64 -1.15 -5.65 15.38
C PHE A 64 0.06 -6.27 16.06
N GLY A 65 0.38 -5.92 17.30
CA GLY A 65 1.51 -6.45 18.09
C GLY A 65 2.63 -5.43 18.29
N GLU A 66 3.55 -5.73 19.22
CA GLU A 66 4.62 -4.81 19.65
C GLU A 66 5.67 -4.51 18.57
N GLU A 67 5.86 -5.37 17.59
CA GLU A 67 6.74 -5.12 16.44
C GLU A 67 6.21 -4.04 15.50
N GLY A 68 5.10 -3.44 15.86
CA GLY A 68 4.53 -2.22 15.36
C GLY A 68 4.38 -2.15 13.84
N LEU A 69 3.18 -2.36 13.35
CA LEU A 69 2.86 -2.00 11.98
C LEU A 69 3.15 -0.51 11.77
N LEU A 70 4.12 -0.17 10.91
CA LEU A 70 4.45 1.21 10.58
C LEU A 70 3.31 1.82 9.76
N LEU A 71 2.52 2.67 10.42
CA LEU A 71 1.40 3.41 9.84
C LEU A 71 1.80 4.89 9.69
N ASP A 72 2.49 5.19 8.60
CA ASP A 72 3.06 6.52 8.30
C ASP A 72 2.19 7.35 7.34
N GLY A 73 1.00 6.85 7.00
CA GLY A 73 0.08 7.49 6.05
C GLY A 73 0.48 7.35 4.59
N SER A 74 1.48 6.54 4.28
CA SER A 74 1.89 6.22 2.92
C SER A 74 1.00 5.13 2.30
N ASP A 75 1.05 4.97 0.97
CA ASP A 75 0.39 3.85 0.29
C ASP A 75 1.04 2.52 0.69
N ALA A 76 2.35 2.50 0.88
CA ALA A 76 3.07 1.34 1.38
C ALA A 76 2.53 0.90 2.75
N SER A 77 2.12 1.84 3.61
CA SER A 77 1.50 1.51 4.89
C SER A 77 0.13 0.82 4.73
N VAL A 78 -0.64 1.15 3.68
CA VAL A 78 -1.90 0.47 3.37
C VAL A 78 -1.64 -0.98 2.94
N HIS A 79 -0.60 -1.22 2.14
CA HIS A 79 -0.21 -2.59 1.76
C HIS A 79 0.29 -3.39 2.95
N ARG A 80 1.14 -2.80 3.82
CA ARG A 80 1.55 -3.44 5.08
C ARG A 80 0.36 -3.78 5.97
N LEU A 81 -0.59 -2.84 6.09
CA LEU A 81 -1.83 -3.05 6.82
C LEU A 81 -2.64 -4.21 6.23
N SER A 82 -2.79 -4.26 4.92
CA SER A 82 -3.47 -5.36 4.22
C SER A 82 -2.83 -6.73 4.51
N ALA A 83 -1.50 -6.80 4.50
CA ALA A 83 -0.76 -8.02 4.84
C ALA A 83 -0.95 -8.44 6.30
N ALA A 84 -1.21 -7.47 7.18
CA ALA A 84 -1.47 -7.72 8.59
C ALA A 84 -2.90 -8.18 8.92
N LEU A 85 -3.83 -8.18 7.95
CA LEU A 85 -5.20 -8.67 8.12
C LEU A 85 -5.24 -10.19 8.03
N THR A 86 -5.04 -10.87 9.16
CA THR A 86 -5.08 -12.31 9.27
C THR A 86 -6.32 -12.80 10.01
N ARG A 87 -6.72 -14.05 9.75
CA ARG A 87 -7.84 -14.71 10.44
C ARG A 87 -7.62 -14.74 11.96
N GLU A 88 -6.41 -15.09 12.39
CA GLU A 88 -6.06 -15.12 13.80
C GLU A 88 -6.28 -13.75 14.48
N ARG A 89 -5.81 -12.68 13.86
CA ARG A 89 -6.00 -11.31 14.38
C ARG A 89 -7.45 -10.90 14.39
N ARG A 90 -8.19 -11.15 13.30
CA ARG A 90 -9.64 -10.87 13.25
C ARG A 90 -10.38 -11.54 14.39
N ASP A 91 -10.15 -12.85 14.60
CA ASP A 91 -10.86 -13.63 15.61
C ASP A 91 -10.48 -13.16 17.04
N ARG A 92 -9.22 -12.79 17.26
CA ARG A 92 -8.79 -12.14 18.50
C ARG A 92 -9.52 -10.80 18.71
N TRP A 93 -9.52 -9.92 17.72
CA TRP A 93 -10.22 -8.62 17.82
C TRP A 93 -11.72 -8.76 18.06
N ALA A 94 -12.34 -9.81 17.53
CA ALA A 94 -13.76 -10.09 17.73
C ALA A 94 -14.11 -10.47 19.17
N THR A 95 -13.17 -11.04 19.91
CA THR A 95 -13.34 -11.47 21.31
C THR A 95 -12.80 -10.47 22.32
N GLU A 96 -11.81 -9.66 21.93
CA GLU A 96 -11.21 -8.65 22.82
C GLU A 96 -12.11 -7.41 22.90
N GLN A 97 -12.34 -6.92 24.12
CA GLN A 97 -13.12 -5.70 24.37
C GLN A 97 -12.20 -4.48 24.52
N ALA A 98 -12.61 -3.38 23.91
CA ALA A 98 -12.04 -2.05 24.14
C ALA A 98 -12.54 -1.45 25.47
N PRO A 99 -11.93 -0.37 25.98
CA PRO A 99 -12.33 0.26 27.24
C PRO A 99 -13.77 0.75 27.29
N ASP A 100 -14.39 1.05 26.15
CA ASP A 100 -15.79 1.47 26.02
C ASP A 100 -16.78 0.29 25.93
N GLY A 101 -16.27 -0.96 26.02
CA GLY A 101 -17.08 -2.18 25.96
C GLY A 101 -17.37 -2.68 24.54
N ALA A 102 -17.01 -1.95 23.49
CA ALA A 102 -17.12 -2.44 22.12
C ALA A 102 -16.02 -3.46 21.81
N SER A 103 -16.22 -4.30 20.77
CA SER A 103 -15.15 -5.21 20.36
C SER A 103 -13.98 -4.44 19.72
N LEU A 104 -12.76 -4.92 19.93
CA LEU A 104 -11.58 -4.35 19.28
C LEU A 104 -11.70 -4.39 17.76
N LEU A 105 -12.39 -5.40 17.20
CA LEU A 105 -12.70 -5.50 15.78
C LEU A 105 -13.42 -4.25 15.26
N THR A 106 -14.41 -3.77 16.01
CA THR A 106 -15.17 -2.56 15.66
C THR A 106 -14.25 -1.36 15.54
N HIS A 107 -13.38 -1.15 16.54
CA HIS A 107 -12.42 -0.04 16.51
C HIS A 107 -11.42 -0.17 15.37
N VAL A 108 -10.84 -1.34 15.17
CA VAL A 108 -9.87 -1.58 14.09
C VAL A 108 -10.49 -1.27 12.72
N VAL A 109 -11.71 -1.72 12.47
CA VAL A 109 -12.37 -1.48 11.17
C VAL A 109 -12.78 -0.02 10.99
N VAL A 110 -13.40 0.58 12.01
CA VAL A 110 -13.89 1.96 11.91
C VAL A 110 -12.73 2.94 11.71
N HIS A 111 -11.72 2.87 12.59
CA HIS A 111 -10.57 3.77 12.51
C HIS A 111 -9.68 3.44 11.32
N GLY A 112 -9.50 2.15 11.01
CA GLY A 112 -8.73 1.72 9.85
C GLY A 112 -9.34 2.12 8.51
N ALA A 113 -10.68 2.15 8.40
CA ALA A 113 -11.36 2.65 7.21
C ALA A 113 -11.08 4.15 6.99
N VAL A 114 -11.13 4.93 8.08
CA VAL A 114 -10.80 6.36 8.01
C VAL A 114 -9.32 6.56 7.71
N TYR A 115 -8.42 5.78 8.31
CA TYR A 115 -6.99 5.83 8.02
C TYR A 115 -6.69 5.61 6.53
N VAL A 116 -7.22 4.54 5.95
CA VAL A 116 -7.02 4.24 4.51
C VAL A 116 -7.62 5.34 3.64
N GLY A 117 -8.81 5.85 3.99
CA GLY A 117 -9.41 6.98 3.28
C GLY A 117 -8.54 8.25 3.36
N SER A 118 -7.93 8.53 4.51
CA SER A 118 -7.00 9.65 4.69
C SER A 118 -5.71 9.49 3.87
N CYS A 119 -5.22 8.25 3.67
CA CYS A 119 -4.14 7.98 2.74
C CYS A 119 -4.52 8.36 1.30
N VAL A 120 -5.74 8.01 0.85
CA VAL A 120 -6.24 8.42 -0.48
C VAL A 120 -6.30 9.94 -0.60
N VAL A 121 -6.84 10.62 0.40
CA VAL A 121 -6.95 12.09 0.40
C VAL A 121 -5.57 12.74 0.32
N ARG A 122 -4.63 12.29 1.15
CA ARG A 122 -3.29 12.85 1.25
C ARG A 122 -2.44 12.60 0.01
N ASN A 123 -2.44 11.35 -0.49
CA ASN A 123 -1.46 10.92 -1.48
C ASN A 123 -1.99 11.07 -2.93
N HIS A 124 -3.31 11.04 -3.10
CA HIS A 124 -3.93 10.99 -4.42
C HIS A 124 -4.93 12.14 -4.69
N GLY A 125 -5.01 13.10 -3.75
CA GLY A 125 -5.89 14.26 -3.92
C GLY A 125 -7.39 13.93 -3.83
N GLY A 126 -7.73 12.81 -3.17
CA GLY A 126 -9.11 12.45 -2.88
C GLY A 126 -9.82 13.50 -2.01
N ARG A 127 -11.14 13.46 -1.99
CA ARG A 127 -11.97 14.36 -1.17
C ARG A 127 -12.99 13.55 -0.40
N TRP A 128 -13.07 13.82 0.90
CA TRP A 128 -14.09 13.22 1.74
C TRP A 128 -15.50 13.65 1.35
N GLN A 129 -16.38 12.67 1.17
CA GLN A 129 -17.84 12.83 1.21
C GLN A 129 -18.32 12.25 2.54
N VAL A 130 -18.64 13.14 3.45
CA VAL A 130 -18.98 12.72 4.82
C VAL A 130 -20.37 12.08 4.85
N ARG A 131 -20.43 10.95 5.55
CA ARG A 131 -21.65 10.19 5.77
C ARG A 131 -21.94 10.07 7.28
N ARG A 132 -23.08 9.53 7.63
CA ARG A 132 -23.46 9.23 9.00
C ARG A 132 -23.89 7.78 9.11
N PRO A 133 -23.20 6.97 9.93
CA PRO A 133 -22.01 7.31 10.75
C PRO A 133 -20.76 7.61 9.93
N LEU A 134 -19.72 8.22 10.56
CA LEU A 134 -18.54 8.73 9.86
C LEU A 134 -17.76 7.66 9.09
N TRP A 135 -17.74 6.42 9.55
CA TRP A 135 -17.03 5.33 8.87
C TRP A 135 -17.67 4.91 7.54
N GLU A 136 -18.93 5.27 7.30
CA GLU A 136 -19.59 5.13 5.99
C GLU A 136 -19.20 6.23 4.99
N SER A 137 -18.38 7.19 5.41
CA SER A 137 -17.91 8.24 4.51
C SER A 137 -17.18 7.64 3.32
N LEU A 138 -17.40 8.27 2.16
CA LEU A 138 -16.75 7.89 0.92
C LEU A 138 -15.57 8.82 0.65
N VAL A 139 -14.60 8.35 -0.09
CA VAL A 139 -13.59 9.22 -0.68
C VAL A 139 -13.84 9.33 -2.16
N ARG A 140 -14.16 10.54 -2.63
CA ARG A 140 -14.26 10.84 -4.06
C ARG A 140 -12.87 11.05 -4.62
N LEU A 141 -12.54 10.28 -5.64
CA LEU A 141 -11.26 10.29 -6.29
C LEU A 141 -11.42 10.61 -7.77
N ALA A 142 -10.75 11.67 -8.23
CA ALA A 142 -10.65 12.02 -9.64
C ALA A 142 -9.43 11.33 -10.26
N SER A 143 -9.62 10.72 -11.42
CA SER A 143 -8.56 10.04 -12.16
C SER A 143 -8.67 10.32 -13.66
N ALA A 144 -7.75 9.79 -14.44
CA ALA A 144 -7.84 9.85 -15.91
C ALA A 144 -9.07 9.10 -16.46
N GLN A 145 -9.64 8.17 -15.69
CA GLN A 145 -10.83 7.39 -16.07
C GLN A 145 -12.14 8.03 -15.61
N GLY A 146 -12.09 9.17 -14.92
CA GLY A 146 -13.23 9.88 -14.36
C GLY A 146 -13.21 9.95 -12.84
N GLU A 147 -14.36 10.28 -12.25
CA GLU A 147 -14.54 10.32 -10.79
C GLU A 147 -15.14 9.02 -10.28
N ALA A 148 -14.65 8.54 -9.14
CA ALA A 148 -15.17 7.38 -8.42
C ALA A 148 -15.36 7.67 -6.94
N ASP A 149 -16.38 7.09 -6.35
CA ASP A 149 -16.65 7.14 -4.91
C ASP A 149 -16.17 5.82 -4.26
N LEU A 150 -15.16 5.92 -3.41
CA LEU A 150 -14.50 4.78 -2.77
C LEU A 150 -15.14 4.49 -1.41
N ALA A 151 -15.75 3.32 -1.25
CA ALA A 151 -16.39 2.87 -0.02
C ALA A 151 -15.41 2.05 0.83
N VAL A 152 -14.43 2.70 1.44
CA VAL A 152 -13.30 2.05 2.13
C VAL A 152 -13.76 1.17 3.29
N PHE A 153 -14.78 1.57 4.04
CA PHE A 153 -15.37 0.75 5.09
C PHE A 153 -15.84 -0.63 4.57
N HIS A 154 -16.48 -0.65 3.39
CA HIS A 154 -16.91 -1.90 2.79
C HIS A 154 -15.74 -2.75 2.27
N TRP A 155 -14.62 -2.12 1.88
CA TRP A 155 -13.41 -2.86 1.54
C TRP A 155 -12.89 -3.64 2.75
N TRP A 156 -12.88 -3.00 3.93
CA TRP A 156 -12.49 -3.65 5.17
C TRP A 156 -13.37 -4.86 5.50
N LEU A 157 -14.69 -4.70 5.45
CA LEU A 157 -15.61 -5.80 5.74
C LEU A 157 -15.40 -7.00 4.82
N LYS A 158 -15.21 -6.73 3.52
CA LYS A 158 -14.92 -7.79 2.56
C LYS A 158 -13.57 -8.45 2.85
N SER A 159 -12.52 -7.68 3.08
CA SER A 159 -11.18 -8.21 3.34
C SER A 159 -11.07 -9.03 4.63
N LEU A 160 -11.99 -8.82 5.58
CA LEU A 160 -12.09 -9.60 6.81
C LEU A 160 -13.05 -10.79 6.71
N SER A 161 -13.78 -10.96 5.61
CA SER A 161 -14.65 -12.11 5.40
C SER A 161 -13.84 -13.41 5.21
N ASP A 162 -14.46 -14.56 5.51
CA ASP A 162 -13.80 -15.86 5.35
C ASP A 162 -13.38 -16.18 3.91
N SER A 163 -14.02 -15.55 2.93
CA SER A 163 -13.69 -15.73 1.52
C SER A 163 -12.44 -14.96 1.08
N GLU A 164 -12.05 -13.90 1.81
CA GLU A 164 -11.01 -12.99 1.36
C GLU A 164 -9.85 -12.80 2.37
N ILE A 165 -10.06 -13.15 3.63
CA ILE A 165 -9.04 -12.97 4.67
C ILE A 165 -7.77 -13.77 4.35
N ASP A 166 -6.62 -13.30 4.77
CA ASP A 166 -5.30 -13.83 4.46
C ASP A 166 -4.88 -13.71 2.97
N ARG A 167 -5.63 -12.96 2.14
CA ARG A 167 -5.37 -12.81 0.69
C ARG A 167 -4.94 -11.38 0.29
N HIS A 168 -4.68 -10.52 1.25
CA HIS A 168 -4.24 -9.13 1.02
C HIS A 168 -5.20 -8.27 0.18
N THR A 169 -6.47 -8.61 0.12
CA THR A 169 -7.47 -8.02 -0.79
C THR A 169 -7.75 -6.54 -0.53
N LEU A 170 -7.47 -6.01 0.68
CA LEU A 170 -7.56 -4.57 0.95
C LEU A 170 -6.52 -3.80 0.12
N GLY A 171 -5.28 -4.28 0.10
CA GLY A 171 -4.21 -3.70 -0.72
C GLY A 171 -4.49 -3.83 -2.22
N ASP A 172 -5.07 -4.95 -2.66
CA ASP A 172 -5.46 -5.14 -4.06
C ASP A 172 -6.50 -4.12 -4.50
N ARG A 173 -7.52 -3.88 -3.66
CA ARG A 173 -8.53 -2.84 -3.92
C ARG A 173 -7.90 -1.46 -3.93
N TYR A 174 -7.02 -1.18 -2.98
CA TYR A 174 -6.32 0.10 -2.93
C TYR A 174 -5.52 0.32 -4.22
N ARG A 175 -4.77 -0.68 -4.66
CA ARG A 175 -4.01 -0.61 -5.91
C ARG A 175 -4.90 -0.42 -7.12
N ALA A 176 -5.94 -1.26 -7.27
CA ALA A 176 -6.80 -1.24 -8.45
C ALA A 176 -7.66 0.03 -8.56
N HIS A 177 -8.10 0.59 -7.43
CA HIS A 177 -9.05 1.71 -7.42
C HIS A 177 -8.41 3.06 -7.05
N VAL A 178 -7.17 3.07 -6.54
CA VAL A 178 -6.48 4.30 -6.13
C VAL A 178 -5.18 4.48 -6.91
N GLU A 179 -4.20 3.60 -6.71
CA GLU A 179 -2.86 3.79 -7.26
C GLU A 179 -2.86 3.76 -8.79
N GLN A 180 -3.45 2.72 -9.40
CA GLN A 180 -3.48 2.59 -10.86
C GLN A 180 -4.27 3.71 -11.55
N PRO A 181 -5.50 4.08 -11.12
CA PRO A 181 -6.25 5.13 -11.78
C PRO A 181 -5.64 6.53 -11.63
N THR A 182 -4.91 6.79 -10.55
CA THR A 182 -4.27 8.10 -10.29
C THR A 182 -2.85 8.18 -10.82
N PHE A 183 -2.35 7.08 -11.38
CA PHE A 183 -1.05 7.07 -12.01
C PHE A 183 -0.97 8.12 -13.13
N ARG A 184 0.01 9.02 -13.01
CA ARG A 184 0.30 10.07 -13.99
C ARG A 184 1.69 9.90 -14.54
N PRO A 185 1.86 9.33 -15.73
CA PRO A 185 3.18 9.19 -16.35
C PRO A 185 3.92 10.53 -16.46
N GLU A 186 3.19 11.63 -16.63
CA GLU A 186 3.74 12.98 -16.74
C GLU A 186 4.41 13.46 -15.44
N ALA A 187 4.01 12.90 -14.30
CA ALA A 187 4.63 13.20 -13.01
C ALA A 187 5.97 12.48 -12.84
N LEU A 188 6.29 11.55 -13.72
CA LEU A 188 7.59 10.88 -13.73
C LEU A 188 8.68 11.88 -14.10
N VAL A 189 9.79 11.79 -13.38
CA VAL A 189 10.96 12.56 -13.73
C VAL A 189 11.39 12.21 -15.15
N PRO A 190 11.58 13.16 -16.05
CA PRO A 190 11.86 12.86 -17.46
C PRO A 190 13.00 11.88 -17.70
N ILE A 191 14.04 11.93 -16.86
CA ILE A 191 15.19 11.02 -16.93
C ILE A 191 14.85 9.58 -16.49
N LEU A 192 13.77 9.40 -15.72
CA LEU A 192 13.33 8.12 -15.19
C LEU A 192 11.96 7.69 -15.76
N ALA A 193 11.34 8.51 -16.63
CA ALA A 193 10.02 8.27 -17.19
C ALA A 193 9.98 7.11 -18.19
N GLU A 194 11.10 6.82 -18.82
CA GLU A 194 11.23 5.71 -19.76
C GLU A 194 12.22 4.68 -19.22
N PRO A 195 11.99 3.38 -19.47
CA PRO A 195 12.99 2.36 -19.21
C PRO A 195 14.30 2.76 -19.90
N ARG A 196 15.28 3.19 -19.14
CA ARG A 196 16.57 3.61 -19.69
C ARG A 196 17.61 2.60 -19.34
N ARG A 197 18.25 2.09 -20.37
CA ARG A 197 19.45 1.30 -20.23
C ARG A 197 20.66 2.23 -20.26
N ILE A 198 21.38 2.32 -19.16
CA ILE A 198 22.61 3.09 -19.06
C ILE A 198 23.78 2.13 -19.28
N PRO A 199 24.42 2.10 -20.48
CA PRO A 199 25.54 1.22 -20.71
C PRO A 199 26.74 1.71 -19.89
N ARG A 200 27.38 0.80 -19.17
CA ARG A 200 28.57 1.02 -18.34
C ARG A 200 28.41 2.22 -17.39
N LEU A 201 27.97 1.96 -16.19
CA LEU A 201 27.83 2.97 -15.17
C LEU A 201 29.21 3.47 -14.72
N ALA A 202 29.73 4.52 -15.37
CA ALA A 202 30.90 5.24 -14.87
C ALA A 202 30.54 5.98 -13.57
N ARG A 203 31.50 6.13 -12.64
CA ARG A 203 31.32 6.81 -11.34
C ARG A 203 30.61 8.16 -11.46
N VAL A 204 31.00 8.99 -12.45
CA VAL A 204 30.37 10.30 -12.68
C VAL A 204 28.87 10.18 -13.00
N ARG A 205 28.45 9.16 -13.74
CA ARG A 205 27.02 8.92 -14.06
C ARG A 205 26.26 8.43 -12.85
N TYR A 206 26.90 7.62 -12.01
CA TYR A 206 26.31 7.18 -10.75
C TYR A 206 26.08 8.36 -9.80
N ASP A 207 27.07 9.21 -9.61
CA ASP A 207 26.94 10.38 -8.76
C ASP A 207 25.81 11.31 -9.25
N THR A 208 25.65 11.43 -10.56
CA THR A 208 24.55 12.19 -11.16
C THR A 208 23.21 11.53 -10.88
N LEU A 209 23.09 10.22 -11.07
CA LEU A 209 21.90 9.43 -10.77
C LEU A 209 21.55 9.53 -9.28
N TYR A 210 22.50 9.33 -8.40
CA TYR A 210 22.31 9.38 -6.95
C TYR A 210 21.80 10.75 -6.49
N LYS A 211 22.43 11.83 -6.98
CA LYS A 211 21.96 13.20 -6.72
C LYS A 211 20.55 13.44 -7.25
N HIS A 212 20.25 12.90 -8.42
CA HIS A 212 18.96 13.03 -9.05
C HIS A 212 17.88 12.28 -8.25
N LEU A 213 18.14 11.05 -7.85
CA LEU A 213 17.23 10.27 -6.99
C LEU A 213 16.96 11.02 -5.68
N ARG A 214 18.00 11.55 -5.02
CA ARG A 214 17.85 12.35 -3.80
C ARG A 214 17.02 13.61 -3.99
N ALA A 215 17.13 14.27 -5.14
CA ALA A 215 16.37 15.48 -5.45
C ALA A 215 14.89 15.20 -5.72
N HIS A 216 14.56 14.05 -6.29
CA HIS A 216 13.19 13.68 -6.68
C HIS A 216 12.48 12.73 -5.70
N LEU A 217 13.22 12.17 -4.77
CA LEU A 217 12.73 11.32 -3.69
C LEU A 217 13.24 11.86 -2.35
N PRO A 218 12.87 13.10 -1.96
CA PRO A 218 13.39 13.73 -0.76
C PRO A 218 12.99 13.02 0.54
N GLU A 219 11.91 12.25 0.50
CA GLU A 219 11.41 11.45 1.62
C GLU A 219 12.32 10.26 1.92
N VAL A 220 13.07 9.77 0.94
CA VAL A 220 14.08 8.73 1.12
C VAL A 220 15.30 9.35 1.77
N LYS A 221 15.29 9.44 3.10
CA LYS A 221 16.34 10.12 3.88
C LYS A 221 17.66 9.38 3.84
N ASP A 222 17.62 8.07 3.82
CA ASP A 222 18.81 7.23 3.78
C ASP A 222 18.74 6.23 2.62
N LEU A 223 19.38 6.58 1.52
CA LEU A 223 19.63 5.65 0.42
C LEU A 223 20.77 4.67 0.75
N GLY A 224 21.53 4.93 1.83
CA GLY A 224 22.79 4.27 2.12
C GLY A 224 22.67 2.85 2.66
N GLU A 225 21.58 2.52 3.36
CA GLU A 225 21.43 1.20 3.96
C GLU A 225 21.05 0.11 2.95
N HIS A 226 20.08 0.41 2.10
CA HIS A 226 19.57 -0.55 1.12
C HIS A 226 19.92 -0.18 -0.32
N PHE A 227 20.18 1.11 -0.60
CA PHE A 227 20.72 1.54 -1.88
C PHE A 227 22.22 1.77 -1.74
N PRO A 228 23.06 1.07 -2.48
CA PRO A 228 24.50 1.09 -2.25
C PRO A 228 25.12 2.47 -2.49
N SER A 229 26.18 2.78 -1.73
CA SER A 229 26.98 3.98 -1.97
C SER A 229 27.62 3.96 -3.36
N ALA A 230 28.13 5.10 -3.83
CA ALA A 230 28.81 5.22 -5.12
C ALA A 230 29.97 4.23 -5.25
N GLU A 231 30.74 4.07 -4.18
CA GLU A 231 31.88 3.14 -4.11
C GLU A 231 31.38 1.69 -4.24
N ARG A 232 30.36 1.32 -3.48
CA ARG A 232 29.80 -0.03 -3.51
C ARG A 232 29.18 -0.38 -4.87
N LEU A 233 28.47 0.59 -5.46
CA LEU A 233 27.86 0.36 -6.78
C LEU A 233 28.96 0.21 -7.87
N ALA A 234 30.07 0.95 -7.77
CA ALA A 234 31.20 0.81 -8.67
C ALA A 234 31.88 -0.58 -8.54
N GLU A 235 31.93 -1.14 -7.32
CA GLU A 235 32.46 -2.50 -7.09
C GLU A 235 31.62 -3.58 -7.74
N LEU A 236 30.28 -3.39 -7.87
CA LEU A 236 29.37 -4.35 -8.43
C LEU A 236 29.53 -4.53 -9.96
N ARG A 237 30.24 -3.62 -10.62
CA ARG A 237 30.57 -3.72 -12.06
C ARG A 237 29.38 -3.98 -12.96
N PHE A 238 28.33 -3.18 -12.82
CA PHE A 238 27.15 -3.29 -13.68
C PHE A 238 27.52 -3.16 -15.17
N GLN A 239 26.93 -4.03 -15.99
CA GLN A 239 27.01 -3.94 -17.44
C GLN A 239 26.10 -2.81 -17.95
N HIS A 240 24.91 -2.70 -17.40
CA HIS A 240 23.94 -1.63 -17.61
C HIS A 240 22.99 -1.54 -16.42
N LEU A 241 22.19 -0.48 -16.34
CA LEU A 241 21.08 -0.37 -15.41
C LEU A 241 19.80 -0.05 -16.17
N ASP A 242 18.75 -0.77 -15.83
CA ASP A 242 17.39 -0.52 -16.27
C ASP A 242 16.59 0.08 -15.11
N PHE A 243 15.59 0.88 -15.43
CA PHE A 243 14.73 1.57 -14.47
C PHE A 243 13.28 1.32 -14.82
N THR A 244 12.46 1.04 -13.84
CA THR A 244 11.01 0.92 -14.00
C THR A 244 10.28 1.35 -12.76
N TRP A 245 9.01 1.73 -12.92
CA TRP A 245 8.15 2.08 -11.81
C TRP A 245 7.23 0.92 -11.45
N LEU A 246 7.04 0.70 -10.16
CA LEU A 246 6.12 -0.28 -9.59
C LEU A 246 4.96 0.44 -8.90
N GLY A 247 3.83 -0.24 -8.79
CA GLY A 247 2.68 0.24 -8.02
C GLY A 247 2.22 1.66 -8.38
N GLY A 248 1.99 1.92 -9.67
CA GLY A 248 1.48 3.22 -10.09
C GLY A 248 2.44 4.39 -9.85
N SER A 249 3.73 4.21 -10.09
CA SER A 249 4.80 5.21 -9.84
C SER A 249 5.14 5.42 -8.38
N ARG A 250 4.69 4.53 -7.52
CA ARG A 250 4.98 4.65 -6.10
C ARG A 250 6.41 4.32 -5.75
N MET A 251 6.91 3.26 -6.33
CA MET A 251 8.23 2.72 -6.05
C MET A 251 9.09 2.66 -7.32
N LEU A 252 10.29 3.20 -7.27
CA LEU A 252 11.27 3.10 -8.34
C LEU A 252 12.08 1.82 -8.16
N LEU A 253 12.04 0.95 -9.15
CA LEU A 253 12.92 -0.20 -9.29
C LEU A 253 14.10 0.16 -10.18
N VAL A 254 15.30 -0.06 -9.65
CA VAL A 254 16.58 0.02 -10.40
C VAL A 254 17.18 -1.38 -10.42
N HIS A 255 17.46 -1.92 -11.59
CA HIS A 255 18.02 -3.26 -11.69
C HIS A 255 19.04 -3.37 -12.82
N GLY A 256 19.92 -4.34 -12.72
CA GLY A 256 20.92 -4.58 -13.77
C GLY A 256 21.77 -5.81 -13.52
N PRO A 257 22.33 -6.37 -14.59
CA PRO A 257 23.27 -7.48 -14.51
C PRO A 257 24.63 -6.96 -14.04
N ALA A 258 25.22 -7.70 -13.12
CA ALA A 258 26.59 -7.55 -12.67
C ALA A 258 27.40 -8.80 -13.05
N GLU A 259 28.65 -8.87 -12.57
CA GLU A 259 29.59 -9.93 -13.00
C GLU A 259 29.05 -11.35 -12.78
N ARG A 260 28.28 -11.60 -11.72
CA ARG A 260 27.79 -12.94 -11.33
C ARG A 260 26.32 -13.03 -11.00
N GLY A 261 25.52 -12.04 -11.42
CA GLY A 261 24.11 -12.06 -11.12
C GLY A 261 23.40 -10.76 -11.47
N VAL A 262 22.19 -10.64 -10.96
CA VAL A 262 21.32 -9.48 -11.16
C VAL A 262 21.05 -8.84 -9.81
N HIS A 263 21.32 -7.55 -9.72
CA HIS A 263 20.99 -6.76 -8.55
C HIS A 263 19.72 -5.94 -8.82
N LEU A 264 18.87 -5.87 -7.82
CA LEU A 264 17.67 -5.08 -7.79
C LEU A 264 17.72 -4.15 -6.57
N PHE A 265 17.34 -2.88 -6.78
CA PHE A 265 17.17 -1.90 -5.73
C PHE A 265 15.86 -1.19 -5.95
N TRP A 266 14.99 -1.13 -4.96
CA TRP A 266 13.77 -0.35 -5.07
C TRP A 266 13.61 0.62 -3.92
N LEU A 267 13.08 1.78 -4.26
CA LEU A 267 13.02 2.97 -3.45
C LEU A 267 11.58 3.50 -3.45
N ASP A 268 10.98 3.56 -2.28
CA ASP A 268 9.68 4.16 -2.08
C ASP A 268 9.85 5.66 -1.79
N ARG A 269 8.90 6.46 -2.25
CA ARG A 269 8.84 7.90 -1.92
C ARG A 269 8.76 8.17 -0.42
N ASP A 270 8.20 7.25 0.34
CA ASP A 270 8.06 7.36 1.79
C ASP A 270 9.28 6.88 2.58
N GLY A 271 10.37 6.61 1.91
CA GLY A 271 11.63 6.27 2.55
C GLY A 271 11.89 4.78 2.73
N PHE A 272 11.03 3.89 2.22
CA PHE A 272 11.33 2.46 2.17
C PHE A 272 12.34 2.18 1.06
N ALA A 273 13.40 1.46 1.39
CA ALA A 273 14.38 1.00 0.42
C ALA A 273 14.71 -0.46 0.68
N LYS A 274 14.87 -1.23 -0.40
CA LYS A 274 15.17 -2.66 -0.34
C LYS A 274 16.13 -3.05 -1.46
N ALA A 275 16.94 -4.07 -1.22
CA ALA A 275 17.84 -4.65 -2.19
C ALA A 275 17.66 -6.16 -2.28
N ALA A 276 17.82 -6.72 -3.47
CA ALA A 276 17.87 -8.15 -3.69
C ALA A 276 18.97 -8.48 -4.69
N TYR A 277 19.51 -9.68 -4.57
CA TYR A 277 20.51 -10.20 -5.46
C TYR A 277 20.17 -11.63 -5.86
N TYR A 278 20.22 -11.89 -7.17
CA TYR A 278 19.97 -13.20 -7.74
C TYR A 278 21.21 -13.66 -8.49
N PRO A 279 21.87 -14.74 -8.04
CA PRO A 279 22.97 -15.34 -8.79
C PRO A 279 22.52 -15.69 -10.21
N ALA A 280 23.38 -15.46 -11.19
CA ALA A 280 23.14 -15.83 -12.57
C ALA A 280 24.45 -16.07 -13.30
N ASP A 281 24.41 -16.85 -14.38
CA ASP A 281 25.55 -17.10 -15.22
C ASP A 281 26.01 -15.82 -15.92
N ALA A 282 27.30 -15.58 -15.98
CA ALA A 282 27.87 -14.38 -16.59
C ALA A 282 27.41 -14.21 -18.03
N GLY A 283 26.85 -13.04 -18.35
CA GLY A 283 26.39 -12.71 -19.70
C GLY A 283 25.08 -13.39 -20.13
N SER A 284 24.45 -14.17 -19.26
CA SER A 284 23.15 -14.76 -19.56
C SER A 284 22.03 -13.70 -19.54
N PRO A 285 20.98 -13.89 -20.36
CA PRO A 285 19.83 -13.00 -20.34
C PRO A 285 19.11 -13.10 -19.00
N TYR A 286 18.58 -11.97 -18.54
CA TYR A 286 17.69 -11.92 -17.39
C TYR A 286 16.43 -11.14 -17.77
N ARG A 287 15.37 -11.35 -17.02
CA ARG A 287 14.10 -10.66 -17.19
C ARG A 287 13.56 -10.25 -15.84
N VAL A 288 13.06 -9.03 -15.77
CA VAL A 288 12.39 -8.49 -14.60
C VAL A 288 11.02 -8.01 -15.03
N GLU A 289 9.98 -8.57 -14.45
CA GLU A 289 8.59 -8.26 -14.76
C GLU A 289 7.84 -7.93 -13.48
N SER A 290 6.95 -6.98 -13.58
CA SER A 290 6.03 -6.64 -12.48
C SER A 290 4.60 -6.85 -12.93
N GLU A 291 3.86 -7.61 -12.16
CA GLU A 291 2.44 -7.82 -12.35
C GLU A 291 1.73 -7.58 -11.02
N SER A 292 0.79 -6.62 -11.03
CA SER A 292 0.05 -6.26 -9.82
C SER A 292 0.96 -5.89 -8.65
N ASP A 293 1.08 -6.76 -7.67
CA ASP A 293 1.90 -6.63 -6.44
C ASP A 293 3.14 -7.51 -6.45
N THR A 294 3.31 -8.30 -7.49
CA THR A 294 4.44 -9.19 -7.62
C THR A 294 5.54 -8.62 -8.51
N LEU A 295 6.76 -9.00 -8.19
CA LEU A 295 7.95 -8.79 -8.98
C LEU A 295 8.53 -10.16 -9.29
N ALA A 296 8.58 -10.52 -10.57
CA ALA A 296 9.17 -11.75 -11.03
C ALA A 296 10.56 -11.48 -11.65
N VAL A 297 11.54 -12.23 -11.22
CA VAL A 297 12.92 -12.16 -11.72
C VAL A 297 13.30 -13.51 -12.30
N SER A 298 13.49 -13.56 -13.60
CA SER A 298 13.95 -14.76 -14.30
C SER A 298 15.43 -14.62 -14.63
N VAL A 299 16.22 -15.59 -14.25
CA VAL A 299 17.67 -15.66 -14.46
C VAL A 299 18.05 -17.05 -14.99
N VAL A 300 19.28 -17.21 -15.46
CA VAL A 300 19.84 -18.51 -15.82
C VAL A 300 20.96 -18.85 -14.85
N VAL A 301 20.88 -20.02 -14.22
CA VAL A 301 21.86 -20.53 -13.26
C VAL A 301 22.27 -21.94 -13.71
N ASP A 302 23.56 -22.17 -13.90
CA ASP A 302 24.09 -23.44 -14.40
C ASP A 302 23.41 -23.90 -15.70
N GLY A 303 23.15 -22.95 -16.60
CA GLY A 303 22.48 -23.17 -17.88
C GLY A 303 20.99 -23.49 -17.80
N ARG A 304 20.37 -23.36 -16.61
CA ARG A 304 18.95 -23.64 -16.40
C ARG A 304 18.18 -22.37 -16.00
N PRO A 305 16.95 -22.16 -16.54
CA PRO A 305 16.11 -21.08 -16.09
C PRO A 305 15.72 -21.23 -14.61
N SER A 306 15.80 -20.13 -13.87
CA SER A 306 15.34 -20.02 -12.50
C SER A 306 14.48 -18.78 -12.38
N GLU A 307 13.32 -18.90 -11.76
CA GLU A 307 12.37 -17.81 -11.56
C GLU A 307 12.15 -17.56 -10.07
N HIS A 308 12.20 -16.30 -9.69
CA HIS A 308 11.99 -15.82 -8.34
C HIS A 308 10.84 -14.81 -8.33
N VAL A 309 9.82 -15.09 -7.53
CA VAL A 309 8.66 -14.22 -7.40
C VAL A 309 8.59 -13.69 -5.98
N MET A 310 8.38 -12.39 -5.84
CA MET A 310 8.26 -11.74 -4.55
C MET A 310 7.19 -10.64 -4.58
N LEU A 311 6.71 -10.25 -3.40
CA LEU A 311 5.91 -9.05 -3.24
C LEU A 311 6.86 -7.84 -3.20
N TRP A 312 6.69 -6.87 -4.11
CA TRP A 312 7.59 -5.70 -4.17
C TRP A 312 7.40 -4.74 -2.98
N TRP A 313 6.27 -4.75 -2.35
CA TRP A 313 5.94 -3.94 -1.17
C TRP A 313 6.15 -4.67 0.17
N GLY A 314 6.40 -5.95 0.14
CA GLY A 314 6.61 -6.78 1.33
C GLY A 314 8.00 -6.60 1.97
N PRO A 315 8.16 -7.06 3.21
CA PRO A 315 9.46 -7.05 3.89
C PRO A 315 10.52 -7.90 3.20
#